data_54e83c630acc56721569717ac1feaa38
#
_entry.id   54e83c630acc56721569717ac1feaa38
#
_cell.length_a   1.000
_cell.length_b   1.000
_cell.length_c   1.000
_cell.angle_alpha   90.00
_cell.angle_beta   90.00
_cell.angle_gamma   90.00
#
_symmetry.space_group_name_H-M   'P 1'
#
loop_
_entity.id
_entity.type
_entity.pdbx_description
1 polymer ?
#
loop_
_entity_poly.entity_id
_entity_poly.type
_entity_poly.pdbx_seq_one_letter_code
_entity_poly.pdbx_strand_id
1 'polypeptide(L)'
;MQSKRTGLGAVTANLDLLMEPGTGPSKHGELEMTKLDLKPGTTLKIKGRIADEADGFVINLGHGTDKLGLHFNPRFKESTIVCNTRDGNWGKEHRDSHLCFSPGSQTKVTLAFHSDEFKVELPDGYELTFPNRLGYSHLSYLCVKGGLQVSSLKLN
;
A
#
# COMPACT_ATOMS: atom_id res chain seq x y z
N MET A 1 1.98 -19.32 -0.05
CA MET A 1 2.69 -19.03 -0.04
C MET A 1 3.47 -17.96 0.47
N GLN A 2 3.52 -16.94 -0.02
CA GLN A 2 4.36 -15.95 0.43
C GLN A 2 4.07 -15.47 1.77
N SER A 3 2.84 -15.49 2.16
CA SER A 3 2.50 -14.93 3.45
C SER A 3 3.24 -15.62 4.57
N LYS A 4 3.61 -16.86 4.38
CA LYS A 4 4.24 -17.51 5.47
C LYS A 4 5.63 -17.07 5.67
N ARG A 5 6.35 -16.64 4.67
CA ARG A 5 7.67 -16.25 4.98
C ARG A 5 7.71 -14.86 5.51
N THR A 6 6.68 -14.10 5.32
CA THR A 6 6.70 -12.76 5.82
C THR A 6 6.40 -12.67 7.29
N GLY A 7 6.05 -13.78 7.93
CA GLY A 7 5.87 -13.75 9.36
C GLY A 7 7.15 -13.65 10.13
N LEU A 8 8.27 -13.67 9.46
CA LEU A 8 9.52 -13.55 10.14
C LEU A 8 9.77 -12.12 10.49
N GLY A 9 9.34 -11.70 11.64
CA GLY A 9 9.34 -10.31 11.95
C GLY A 9 10.68 -9.66 12.04
N ALA A 10 11.68 -10.42 12.34
CA ALA A 10 12.99 -9.83 12.48
C ALA A 10 13.70 -9.66 11.17
N VAL A 11 13.04 -9.94 10.10
CA VAL A 11 13.70 -9.87 8.83
C VAL A 11 14.03 -8.47 8.46
N THR A 12 15.29 -8.23 8.29
CA THR A 12 15.74 -6.94 7.79
C THR A 12 16.21 -7.08 6.38
N ALA A 13 16.27 -8.28 5.86
CA ALA A 13 16.70 -8.50 4.51
C ALA A 13 15.62 -8.10 3.53
N ASN A 14 16.02 -7.87 2.32
CA ASN A 14 15.08 -7.55 1.26
C ASN A 14 14.23 -8.76 0.94
N LEU A 15 12.96 -8.51 0.72
CA LEU A 15 12.07 -9.51 0.17
C LEU A 15 11.56 -8.97 -1.14
N ASP A 16 11.84 -9.68 -2.21
CA ASP A 16 11.38 -9.31 -3.53
C ASP A 16 10.37 -10.31 -3.98
N LEU A 17 9.16 -9.85 -4.25
CA LEU A 17 8.10 -10.68 -4.75
C LEU A 17 7.73 -10.19 -6.14
N LEU A 18 8.04 -11.02 -7.15
CA LEU A 18 7.72 -10.69 -8.54
C LEU A 18 6.48 -11.43 -8.94
N MET A 19 5.55 -10.71 -9.54
CA MET A 19 4.29 -11.28 -9.96
C MET A 19 4.34 -11.53 -11.45
N GLU A 20 4.03 -12.76 -11.85
CA GLU A 20 4.01 -13.09 -13.26
C GLU A 20 2.78 -12.50 -13.91
N PRO A 21 2.87 -12.07 -15.15
CA PRO A 21 1.69 -11.56 -15.83
C PRO A 21 0.60 -12.61 -15.87
N GLY A 22 -0.57 -12.24 -15.42
CA GLY A 22 -1.71 -13.14 -15.47
C GLY A 22 -1.79 -14.14 -14.37
N THR A 23 -0.78 -14.22 -13.49
CA THR A 23 -0.80 -15.20 -12.42
C THR A 23 -1.02 -14.60 -11.06
N GLY A 24 -0.92 -13.31 -10.92
CA GLY A 24 -1.21 -12.68 -9.65
C GLY A 24 -2.71 -12.61 -9.43
N PRO A 25 -3.16 -11.74 -8.57
CA PRO A 25 -4.57 -11.51 -8.41
C PRO A 25 -5.18 -11.16 -9.76
N SER A 26 -6.44 -11.43 -9.93
CA SER A 26 -7.11 -11.19 -11.19
C SER A 26 -6.97 -9.72 -11.57
N LYS A 27 -7.33 -9.42 -12.81
CA LYS A 27 -7.21 -8.04 -13.25
C LYS A 27 -8.05 -7.08 -12.44
N HIS A 28 -9.09 -7.57 -11.78
CA HIS A 28 -9.84 -6.75 -10.87
C HIS A 28 -9.40 -7.08 -9.48
N GLY A 29 -8.30 -7.79 -9.38
CA GLY A 29 -8.05 -8.46 -8.20
C GLY A 29 -7.40 -7.68 -7.14
N GLU A 30 -6.96 -8.43 -6.22
CA GLU A 30 -6.53 -7.95 -4.95
C GLU A 30 -5.32 -8.76 -4.56
N LEU A 31 -4.26 -8.10 -4.17
CA LEU A 31 -3.13 -8.75 -3.55
C LEU A 31 -3.32 -8.57 -2.05
N GLU A 32 -3.44 -9.67 -1.32
CA GLU A 32 -3.67 -9.59 0.11
C GLU A 32 -2.66 -10.48 0.82
N MET A 33 -1.97 -9.92 1.80
CA MET A 33 -0.98 -10.64 2.58
C MET A 33 -1.30 -10.49 4.05
N THR A 34 -1.31 -11.61 4.77
CA THR A 34 -1.59 -11.62 6.19
C THR A 34 -0.43 -12.21 6.94
N LYS A 35 -0.48 -12.11 8.26
CA LYS A 35 0.53 -12.70 9.14
C LYS A 35 1.91 -12.11 8.91
N LEU A 36 1.95 -10.86 8.48
CA LEU A 36 3.19 -10.13 8.37
C LEU A 36 3.62 -9.67 9.75
N ASP A 37 4.86 -9.26 9.85
CA ASP A 37 5.35 -8.63 11.07
C ASP A 37 6.29 -7.52 10.65
N LEU A 38 5.69 -6.43 10.16
CA LEU A 38 6.47 -5.29 9.69
C LEU A 38 6.68 -4.34 10.84
N LYS A 39 7.92 -4.00 11.09
CA LYS A 39 8.29 -3.13 12.20
C LYS A 39 8.56 -1.72 11.73
N PRO A 40 8.53 -0.74 12.61
CA PRO A 40 8.93 0.62 12.23
C PRO A 40 10.32 0.60 11.62
N GLY A 41 10.48 1.36 10.55
CA GLY A 41 11.71 1.35 9.76
C GLY A 41 11.58 0.53 8.49
N THR A 42 10.49 -0.21 8.33
CA THR A 42 10.28 -1.01 7.13
C THR A 42 9.84 -0.12 5.97
N THR A 43 10.39 -0.42 4.80
CA THR A 43 10.01 0.25 3.56
C THR A 43 9.47 -0.78 2.58
N LEU A 44 8.34 -0.44 1.97
CA LEU A 44 7.70 -1.27 0.96
C LEU A 44 7.76 -0.55 -0.37
N LYS A 45 8.26 -1.23 -1.40
CA LYS A 45 8.26 -0.67 -2.76
C LYS A 45 7.32 -1.53 -3.60
N ILE A 46 6.28 -0.90 -4.10
CA ILE A 46 5.26 -1.58 -4.88
C ILE A 46 5.30 -1.04 -6.29
N LYS A 47 5.52 -1.93 -7.25
CA LYS A 47 5.50 -1.56 -8.66
C LYS A 47 4.36 -2.27 -9.34
N GLY A 48 3.78 -1.64 -10.32
CA GLY A 48 2.69 -2.24 -11.06
C GLY A 48 2.21 -1.37 -12.18
N ARG A 49 1.12 -1.80 -12.78
CA ARG A 49 0.52 -1.09 -13.88
C ARG A 49 -0.90 -0.69 -13.47
N ILE A 50 -1.24 0.54 -13.75
CA ILE A 50 -2.59 1.03 -13.49
C ILE A 50 -3.44 0.66 -14.68
N ALA A 51 -4.55 -0.06 -14.44
CA ALA A 51 -5.42 -0.52 -15.50
C ALA A 51 -5.95 0.64 -16.34
N ASP A 52 -6.23 0.36 -17.62
CA ASP A 52 -6.62 1.42 -18.53
C ASP A 52 -7.87 2.17 -18.12
N GLU A 53 -8.80 1.48 -17.47
CA GLU A 53 -10.06 2.11 -17.09
C GLU A 53 -10.19 2.29 -15.58
N ALA A 54 -9.08 2.30 -14.88
CA ALA A 54 -9.12 2.41 -13.43
C ALA A 54 -9.61 3.79 -12.99
N ASP A 55 -10.44 3.79 -11.94
CA ASP A 55 -10.86 5.02 -11.29
C ASP A 55 -9.92 5.38 -10.14
N GLY A 56 -9.01 4.51 -9.82
CA GLY A 56 -8.09 4.68 -8.72
C GLY A 56 -7.61 3.34 -8.23
N PHE A 57 -6.94 3.33 -7.09
CA PHE A 57 -6.53 2.09 -6.46
C PHE A 57 -6.38 2.31 -4.96
N VAL A 58 -6.13 1.23 -4.23
CA VAL A 58 -6.03 1.28 -2.78
C VAL A 58 -4.84 0.46 -2.33
N ILE A 59 -4.06 1.01 -1.41
CA ILE A 59 -3.05 0.26 -0.67
C ILE A 59 -3.42 0.40 0.79
N ASN A 60 -3.63 -0.73 1.46
CA ASN A 60 -4.00 -0.75 2.87
C ASN A 60 -2.93 -1.43 3.70
N LEU A 61 -2.59 -0.82 4.81
CA LEU A 61 -1.64 -1.38 5.77
C LEU A 61 -2.26 -1.37 7.15
N GLY A 62 -2.20 -2.49 7.83
CA GLY A 62 -2.77 -2.58 9.16
C GLY A 62 -2.75 -3.98 9.71
N HIS A 63 -3.88 -4.42 10.23
CA HIS A 63 -4.02 -5.75 10.82
C HIS A 63 -5.20 -6.54 10.26
N GLY A 64 -5.96 -5.97 9.35
CA GLY A 64 -7.11 -6.63 8.73
C GLY A 64 -7.94 -5.60 8.00
N THR A 65 -9.05 -6.03 7.43
CA THR A 65 -9.86 -5.17 6.59
C THR A 65 -10.49 -4.01 7.32
N ASP A 66 -10.71 -4.15 8.63
CA ASP A 66 -11.32 -3.09 9.42
C ASP A 66 -10.37 -2.50 10.46
N LYS A 67 -9.09 -2.84 10.37
CA LYS A 67 -8.05 -2.31 11.26
C LYS A 67 -6.92 -1.81 10.38
N LEU A 68 -7.02 -0.58 9.92
CA LEU A 68 -6.07 -0.01 8.97
C LEU A 68 -5.40 1.21 9.57
N GLY A 69 -4.06 1.16 9.64
CA GLY A 69 -3.28 2.31 10.05
C GLY A 69 -3.10 3.28 8.89
N LEU A 70 -3.10 2.76 7.67
CA LEU A 70 -3.05 3.57 6.47
C LEU A 70 -3.90 2.95 5.39
N HIS A 71 -4.89 3.71 4.94
CA HIS A 71 -5.66 3.46 3.75
C HIS A 71 -5.24 4.53 2.76
N PHE A 72 -4.50 4.14 1.73
CA PHE A 72 -3.94 5.06 0.75
C PHE A 72 -4.74 4.87 -0.55
N ASN A 73 -5.48 5.90 -0.96
CA ASN A 73 -6.46 5.75 -2.03
C ASN A 73 -6.42 6.90 -3.02
N PRO A 74 -5.60 6.81 -4.05
CA PRO A 74 -5.68 7.76 -5.15
C PRO A 74 -7.00 7.60 -5.88
N ARG A 75 -7.68 8.71 -6.14
CA ARG A 75 -8.98 8.76 -6.82
C ARG A 75 -8.84 9.65 -8.03
N PHE A 76 -8.85 9.05 -9.20
CA PHE A 76 -8.50 9.78 -10.42
C PHE A 76 -9.59 10.78 -10.81
N LYS A 77 -10.84 10.43 -10.63
CA LYS A 77 -11.93 11.34 -10.98
C LYS A 77 -11.99 12.55 -10.07
N GLU A 78 -11.47 12.44 -8.86
CA GLU A 78 -11.44 13.55 -7.93
C GLU A 78 -10.10 14.27 -7.95
N SER A 79 -9.14 13.77 -8.71
CA SER A 79 -7.77 14.30 -8.76
C SER A 79 -7.20 14.46 -7.36
N THR A 80 -7.41 13.47 -6.52
CA THR A 80 -7.08 13.57 -5.09
C THR A 80 -6.58 12.23 -4.60
N ILE A 81 -5.65 12.28 -3.67
CA ILE A 81 -5.25 11.10 -2.91
C ILE A 81 -5.90 11.22 -1.54
N VAL A 82 -6.68 10.21 -1.18
CA VAL A 82 -7.34 10.18 0.13
C VAL A 82 -6.59 9.21 1.01
N CYS A 83 -6.18 9.66 2.19
CA CYS A 83 -5.60 8.79 3.20
C CYS A 83 -6.51 8.78 4.42
N ASN A 84 -6.61 7.64 5.07
CA ASN A 84 -7.47 7.52 6.24
C ASN A 84 -7.02 6.35 7.10
N THR A 85 -7.65 6.24 8.26
CA THR A 85 -7.54 5.08 9.15
C THR A 85 -8.89 4.40 9.26
N ARG A 86 -8.86 3.14 9.60
CA ARG A 86 -10.09 2.44 9.93
C ARG A 86 -9.86 1.63 11.21
N ASP A 87 -10.77 1.79 12.15
CA ASP A 87 -10.73 1.06 13.40
C ASP A 87 -12.17 0.70 13.71
N GLY A 88 -12.69 -0.25 12.93
CA GLY A 88 -14.10 -0.55 12.90
C GLY A 88 -14.86 0.44 12.02
N ASN A 89 -14.61 1.72 12.23
CA ASN A 89 -15.20 2.80 11.44
C ASN A 89 -14.10 3.61 10.78
N TRP A 90 -14.42 4.28 9.69
CA TRP A 90 -13.47 5.17 9.04
C TRP A 90 -13.22 6.39 9.92
N GLY A 91 -11.96 6.82 9.94
CA GLY A 91 -11.59 8.05 10.62
C GLY A 91 -11.78 9.25 9.72
N LYS A 92 -11.08 10.34 10.05
CA LYS A 92 -11.17 11.57 9.28
C LYS A 92 -10.26 11.48 8.06
N GLU A 93 -10.79 11.78 6.89
CA GLU A 93 -10.02 11.76 5.66
C GLU A 93 -8.96 12.85 5.66
N HIS A 94 -7.81 12.52 5.13
CA HIS A 94 -6.76 13.45 4.81
C HIS A 94 -6.64 13.46 3.29
N ARG A 95 -6.77 14.60 2.66
CA ARG A 95 -6.77 14.71 1.20
C ARG A 95 -5.58 15.50 0.72
N ASP A 96 -4.94 15.00 -0.34
CA ASP A 96 -3.79 15.64 -0.95
C ASP A 96 -4.08 15.71 -2.45
N SER A 97 -3.99 16.91 -3.01
CA SER A 97 -4.34 17.10 -4.41
C SER A 97 -3.20 16.77 -5.38
N HIS A 98 -2.06 16.35 -4.87
CA HIS A 98 -0.93 16.01 -5.74
C HIS A 98 -1.11 14.62 -6.32
N LEU A 99 -1.85 14.54 -7.41
CA LEU A 99 -2.13 13.25 -8.05
C LEU A 99 -1.24 13.12 -9.28
N CYS A 100 -0.36 12.11 -9.27
CA CYS A 100 0.59 11.90 -10.36
C CYS A 100 0.44 10.52 -11.00
N PHE A 101 -0.70 9.90 -10.81
CA PHE A 101 -0.99 8.59 -11.39
C PHE A 101 -1.89 8.73 -12.60
N SER A 102 -1.70 7.86 -13.58
CA SER A 102 -2.52 7.89 -14.79
C SER A 102 -2.94 6.48 -15.18
N PRO A 103 -4.22 6.30 -15.58
CA PRO A 103 -4.64 4.99 -16.10
C PRO A 103 -3.73 4.55 -17.24
N GLY A 104 -3.45 3.25 -17.29
CA GLY A 104 -2.65 2.68 -18.36
C GLY A 104 -1.16 2.80 -18.17
N SER A 105 -0.69 3.42 -17.10
CA SER A 105 0.75 3.66 -16.93
C SER A 105 1.36 2.72 -15.90
N GLN A 106 2.67 2.55 -16.01
CA GLN A 106 3.45 1.88 -14.98
C GLN A 106 3.62 2.84 -13.82
N THR A 107 3.68 2.32 -12.62
CA THR A 107 3.85 3.17 -11.46
C THR A 107 4.66 2.46 -10.38
N LYS A 108 5.18 3.27 -9.46
CA LYS A 108 5.91 2.78 -8.30
C LYS A 108 5.54 3.65 -7.12
N VAL A 109 5.20 3.00 -6.01
CA VAL A 109 4.89 3.71 -4.77
C VAL A 109 5.77 3.11 -3.68
N THR A 110 6.41 3.97 -2.92
CA THR A 110 7.26 3.55 -1.81
C THR A 110 6.62 4.00 -0.51
N LEU A 111 6.32 3.05 0.37
CA LEU A 111 5.70 3.35 1.65
C LEU A 111 6.67 3.02 2.76
N ALA A 112 6.92 3.97 3.63
CA ALA A 112 7.79 3.78 4.79
C ALA A 112 6.94 3.84 6.04
N PHE A 113 7.06 2.82 6.88
CA PHE A 113 6.35 2.74 8.15
C PHE A 113 7.28 3.17 9.27
N HIS A 114 6.89 4.19 10.01
CA HIS A 114 7.64 4.68 11.16
C HIS A 114 6.76 4.64 12.40
N SER A 115 7.37 4.83 13.56
CA SER A 115 6.61 4.77 14.82
C SER A 115 5.50 5.80 14.88
N ASP A 116 5.73 6.99 14.35
CA ASP A 116 4.77 8.08 14.48
C ASP A 116 4.07 8.45 13.17
N GLU A 117 4.50 7.89 12.05
CA GLU A 117 3.92 8.29 10.79
C GLU A 117 4.23 7.31 9.68
N PHE A 118 3.46 7.41 8.61
CA PHE A 118 3.75 6.75 7.35
C PHE A 118 4.22 7.80 6.37
N LYS A 119 5.20 7.46 5.54
CA LYS A 119 5.63 8.33 4.46
C LYS A 119 5.43 7.59 3.16
N VAL A 120 4.82 8.25 2.19
CA VAL A 120 4.54 7.64 0.90
C VAL A 120 5.22 8.47 -0.16
N GLU A 121 6.15 7.85 -0.87
CA GLU A 121 6.83 8.52 -1.97
C GLU A 121 6.16 8.14 -3.27
N LEU A 122 5.72 9.13 -4.01
CA LEU A 122 5.00 8.97 -5.27
C LEU A 122 5.99 8.86 -6.43
N PRO A 123 5.52 8.43 -7.61
CA PRO A 123 6.43 8.19 -8.74
C PRO A 123 7.25 9.40 -9.14
N ASP A 124 6.77 10.60 -8.92
CA ASP A 124 7.49 11.82 -9.28
C ASP A 124 8.38 12.34 -8.16
N GLY A 125 8.50 11.58 -7.08
CA GLY A 125 9.35 11.97 -5.96
C GLY A 125 8.65 12.76 -4.86
N TYR A 126 7.42 13.18 -5.09
CA TYR A 126 6.66 13.89 -4.06
C TYR A 126 6.43 12.96 -2.87
N GLU A 127 6.57 13.48 -1.67
CA GLU A 127 6.39 12.69 -0.47
C GLU A 127 5.19 13.17 0.33
N LEU A 128 4.34 12.23 0.69
CA LEU A 128 3.15 12.51 1.46
C LEU A 128 3.35 11.86 2.82
N THR A 129 2.98 12.54 3.88
CA THR A 129 3.13 12.05 5.24
C THR A 129 1.77 11.90 5.88
N PHE A 130 1.55 10.80 6.59
CA PHE A 130 0.28 10.53 7.25
C PHE A 130 0.57 10.00 8.65
N PRO A 131 -0.05 10.55 9.69
CA PRO A 131 0.28 10.14 11.06
C PRO A 131 -0.14 8.71 11.36
N ASN A 132 0.64 8.05 12.19
CA ASN A 132 0.29 6.72 12.69
C ASN A 132 -0.73 6.90 13.81
N ARG A 133 -1.96 7.24 13.44
CA ARG A 133 -3.01 7.64 14.39
C ARG A 133 -3.35 6.55 15.39
N LEU A 134 -3.31 5.30 14.96
CA LEU A 134 -3.71 4.19 15.80
C LEU A 134 -2.54 3.65 16.62
N GLY A 135 -1.36 4.23 16.45
CA GLY A 135 -0.21 3.86 17.24
C GLY A 135 0.26 2.44 17.04
N TYR A 136 0.13 1.91 15.84
CA TYR A 136 0.54 0.54 15.60
C TYR A 136 2.04 0.40 15.73
N SER A 137 2.47 -0.59 16.50
CA SER A 137 3.90 -0.87 16.68
C SER A 137 4.40 -1.89 15.69
N HIS A 138 3.51 -2.53 14.96
CA HIS A 138 3.84 -3.44 13.89
C HIS A 138 2.63 -3.53 12.97
N LEU A 139 2.83 -4.05 11.77
CA LEU A 139 1.77 -4.24 10.81
C LEU A 139 1.76 -5.69 10.37
N SER A 140 0.59 -6.30 10.33
CA SER A 140 0.46 -7.70 9.96
C SER A 140 -0.31 -7.92 8.67
N TYR A 141 -0.78 -6.85 8.04
CA TYR A 141 -1.69 -6.96 6.91
C TYR A 141 -1.35 -5.93 5.84
N LEU A 142 -1.31 -6.39 4.60
CA LEU A 142 -1.13 -5.55 3.43
C LEU A 142 -2.15 -5.95 2.38
N CYS A 143 -2.82 -4.98 1.79
CA CYS A 143 -3.74 -5.25 0.69
C CYS A 143 -3.54 -4.19 -0.39
N VAL A 144 -3.46 -4.63 -1.64
CA VAL A 144 -3.44 -3.75 -2.80
C VAL A 144 -4.59 -4.18 -3.68
N LYS A 145 -5.47 -3.26 -4.01
CA LYS A 145 -6.64 -3.60 -4.82
C LYS A 145 -7.09 -2.41 -5.65
N GLY A 146 -8.12 -2.63 -6.44
CA GLY A 146 -8.60 -1.64 -7.37
C GLY A 146 -7.85 -1.75 -8.66
N GLY A 147 -7.48 -0.63 -9.23
CA GLY A 147 -6.90 -0.60 -10.56
C GLY A 147 -5.42 -0.88 -10.65
N LEU A 148 -4.74 -1.19 -9.55
CA LEU A 148 -3.29 -1.42 -9.60
C LEU A 148 -2.99 -2.90 -9.71
N GLN A 149 -2.35 -3.29 -10.80
CA GLN A 149 -1.92 -4.65 -11.05
C GLN A 149 -0.46 -4.75 -10.64
N VAL A 150 -0.20 -5.35 -9.48
CA VAL A 150 1.14 -5.39 -8.89
C VAL A 150 2.03 -6.36 -9.68
N SER A 151 3.21 -5.90 -10.03
CA SER A 151 4.20 -6.73 -10.70
C SER A 151 5.40 -7.02 -9.79
N SER A 152 5.61 -6.22 -8.77
CA SER A 152 6.74 -6.39 -7.88
C SER A 152 6.43 -5.79 -6.51
N LEU A 153 6.78 -6.48 -5.47
CA LEU A 153 6.72 -6.00 -4.12
C LEU A 153 8.06 -6.25 -3.47
N LYS A 154 8.69 -5.21 -2.98
CA LYS A 154 10.00 -5.32 -2.35
C LYS A 154 9.91 -4.78 -0.94
N LEU A 155 10.42 -5.57 0.01
CA LEU A 155 10.35 -5.26 1.41
C LEU A 155 11.75 -5.11 1.96
N ASN A 156 12.04 -3.97 2.55
CA ASN A 156 13.35 -3.71 3.16
C ASN A 156 13.21 -3.46 4.64
#